data_690532d8a0fa4ba677e5a205a5e15229
#
_entry.id   690532d8a0fa4ba677e5a205a5e15229
#
_cell.length_a   1.000
_cell.length_b   1.000
_cell.length_c   1.000
_cell.angle_alpha   90.00
_cell.angle_beta   90.00
_cell.angle_gamma   90.00
#
_symmetry.space_group_name_H-M   'P 1'
#
loop_
_entity.id
_entity.type
_entity.pdbx_description
1 polymer ?
#
loop_
_entity_poly.entity_id
_entity_poly.type
_entity_poly.pdbx_seq_one_letter_code
_entity_poly.pdbx_strand_id
1 'polypeptide(L)'
;MAEKIVVKAERRETRGKNEARRLRAAGRVPVVVYGGGSTALAATAELKDLAAIIRTDSGVNTVFSLDIEGEGINDVIFQDRQIDPVRGRLVHADLRRFAKGEKIEMTVPIRLIGQPAGLDEPGAVLTQAMREIKVLCEPANTPDSLDIDISDMDAGHSLHVRDLKPVAGVEIHEDPDNVVATIITVSESVLEAQTEAGAEPEVVGDTPTEGGE
;
A
#
# COMPACT_ATOMS: atom_id res chain seq x y z
N MET A 1 17.13 -12.06 -16.85
CA MET A 1 17.88 -11.25 -15.84
C MET A 1 17.18 -9.89 -15.84
N ALA A 2 16.49 -9.55 -14.77
CA ALA A 2 15.87 -8.22 -14.66
C ALA A 2 17.00 -7.19 -14.59
N GLU A 3 16.93 -6.14 -15.42
CA GLU A 3 17.85 -5.00 -15.33
C GLU A 3 17.72 -4.40 -13.93
N LYS A 4 18.81 -4.44 -13.16
CA LYS A 4 18.86 -3.78 -11.86
C LYS A 4 18.78 -2.28 -12.08
N ILE A 5 17.72 -1.67 -11.62
CA ILE A 5 17.54 -0.23 -11.65
C ILE A 5 18.52 0.38 -10.66
N VAL A 6 19.36 1.32 -11.11
CA VAL A 6 20.32 2.03 -10.26
C VAL A 6 19.83 3.46 -10.05
N VAL A 7 19.60 3.83 -8.80
CA VAL A 7 19.19 5.19 -8.40
C VAL A 7 20.38 5.88 -7.73
N LYS A 8 20.66 7.10 -8.13
CA LYS A 8 21.69 7.94 -7.50
C LYS A 8 21.12 8.70 -6.32
N ALA A 9 21.84 8.70 -5.21
CA ALA A 9 21.48 9.43 -4.02
C ALA A 9 22.68 10.21 -3.44
N GLU A 10 22.43 11.40 -2.98
CA GLU A 10 23.42 12.25 -2.32
C GLU A 10 23.23 12.19 -0.81
N ARG A 11 24.31 12.05 -0.05
CA ARG A 11 24.26 12.08 1.41
C ARG A 11 23.82 13.45 1.89
N ARG A 12 22.95 13.49 2.90
CA ARG A 12 22.39 14.72 3.44
C ARG A 12 22.81 14.93 4.90
N GLU A 13 23.45 16.05 5.18
CA GLU A 13 23.81 16.46 6.54
C GLU A 13 22.77 17.42 7.14
N THR A 14 22.21 18.28 6.31
CA THR A 14 21.21 19.27 6.71
C THR A 14 19.85 18.60 6.91
N ARG A 15 19.18 18.93 8.03
CA ARG A 15 17.87 18.41 8.42
C ARG A 15 16.90 19.55 8.68
N GLY A 16 15.61 19.26 8.69
CA GLY A 16 14.56 20.19 9.07
C GLY A 16 13.53 20.49 8.00
N LYS A 17 12.43 21.13 8.41
CA LYS A 17 11.22 21.38 7.61
C LYS A 17 11.51 22.22 6.36
N ASN A 18 12.27 23.29 6.52
CA ASN A 18 12.53 24.23 5.43
C ASN A 18 13.42 23.61 4.35
N GLU A 19 14.42 22.83 4.75
CA GLU A 19 15.31 22.16 3.83
C GLU A 19 14.57 21.07 3.03
N ALA A 20 13.79 20.23 3.70
CA ALA A 20 12.96 19.24 3.03
C ALA A 20 11.97 19.87 2.03
N ARG A 21 11.44 21.08 2.34
CA ARG A 21 10.57 21.82 1.42
C ARG A 21 11.31 22.30 0.17
N ARG A 22 12.55 22.79 0.32
CA ARG A 22 13.41 23.23 -0.80
C ARG A 22 13.77 22.06 -1.70
N LEU A 23 14.16 20.92 -1.12
CA LEU A 23 14.47 19.70 -1.88
C LEU A 23 13.29 19.25 -2.72
N ARG A 24 12.09 19.19 -2.14
CA ARG A 24 10.88 18.81 -2.87
C ARG A 24 10.51 19.79 -3.97
N ALA A 25 10.74 21.07 -3.76
CA ALA A 25 10.55 22.10 -4.80
C ALA A 25 11.54 21.93 -5.97
N ALA A 26 12.76 21.44 -5.69
CA ALA A 26 13.77 21.11 -6.69
C ALA A 26 13.56 19.74 -7.36
N GLY A 27 12.46 19.04 -7.07
CA GLY A 27 12.18 17.70 -7.63
C GLY A 27 12.96 16.56 -6.96
N ARG A 28 13.52 16.80 -5.78
CA ARG A 28 14.24 15.80 -4.99
C ARG A 28 13.42 15.34 -3.80
N VAL A 29 13.58 14.08 -3.40
CA VAL A 29 12.88 13.48 -2.27
C VAL A 29 13.89 13.13 -1.17
N PRO A 30 13.65 13.56 0.07
CA PRO A 30 14.42 13.07 1.21
C PRO A 30 14.13 11.60 1.43
N VAL A 31 15.18 10.81 1.58
CA VAL A 31 15.12 9.38 1.87
C VAL A 31 15.92 9.04 3.12
N VAL A 32 15.50 8.02 3.84
CA VAL A 32 16.26 7.45 4.95
C VAL A 32 16.60 6.02 4.59
N VAL A 33 17.87 5.66 4.72
CA VAL A 33 18.38 4.33 4.39
C VAL A 33 18.90 3.68 5.66
N TYR A 34 18.37 2.52 6.03
CA TYR A 34 18.74 1.78 7.24
C TYR A 34 18.75 0.27 7.00
N GLY A 35 19.23 -0.51 7.96
CA GLY A 35 19.35 -1.96 7.88
C GLY A 35 20.71 -2.46 7.40
N GLY A 36 20.84 -3.77 7.18
CA GLY A 36 22.09 -4.40 6.73
C GLY A 36 23.27 -4.26 7.70
N GLY A 37 23.00 -4.08 9.01
CA GLY A 37 24.05 -3.91 10.03
C GLY A 37 24.78 -2.57 10.00
N SER A 38 24.41 -1.64 9.12
CA SER A 38 25.01 -0.31 8.98
C SER A 38 24.16 0.76 9.67
N THR A 39 24.80 1.89 10.02
CA THR A 39 24.11 3.04 10.61
C THR A 39 23.08 3.64 9.64
N ALA A 40 21.98 4.15 10.20
CA ALA A 40 20.98 4.83 9.40
C ALA A 40 21.55 6.11 8.76
N LEU A 41 21.31 6.27 7.48
CA LEU A 41 21.80 7.37 6.67
C LEU A 41 20.65 8.21 6.12
N ALA A 42 20.76 9.53 6.21
CA ALA A 42 19.86 10.44 5.52
C ALA A 42 20.45 10.79 4.15
N ALA A 43 19.67 10.60 3.10
CA ALA A 43 20.06 10.89 1.73
C ALA A 43 18.95 11.65 0.99
N THR A 44 19.25 12.03 -0.24
CA THR A 44 18.31 12.70 -1.14
C THR A 44 18.43 12.05 -2.51
N ALA A 45 17.32 11.63 -3.08
CA ALA A 45 17.26 11.02 -4.41
C ALA A 45 16.33 11.81 -5.34
N GLU A 46 16.43 11.60 -6.65
CA GLU A 46 15.55 12.24 -7.62
C GLU A 46 14.14 11.63 -7.56
N LEU A 47 13.13 12.52 -7.54
CA LEU A 47 11.72 12.10 -7.55
C LEU A 47 11.38 11.23 -8.75
N LYS A 48 11.95 11.55 -9.93
CA LYS A 48 11.65 10.84 -11.18
C LYS A 48 12.06 9.37 -11.10
N ASP A 49 13.26 9.10 -10.59
CA ASP A 49 13.81 7.74 -10.51
C ASP A 49 13.02 6.87 -9.52
N LEU A 50 12.74 7.41 -8.33
CA LEU A 50 11.93 6.70 -7.34
C LEU A 50 10.49 6.49 -7.82
N ALA A 51 9.90 7.48 -8.49
CA ALA A 51 8.55 7.36 -9.02
C ALA A 51 8.46 6.35 -10.18
N ALA A 52 9.53 6.21 -10.98
CA ALA A 52 9.60 5.20 -12.03
C ALA A 52 9.56 3.79 -11.44
N ILE A 53 10.30 3.54 -10.36
CA ILE A 53 10.31 2.24 -9.66
C ILE A 53 8.92 1.94 -9.08
N ILE A 54 8.29 2.90 -8.40
CA ILE A 54 6.97 2.69 -7.77
C ILE A 54 5.88 2.39 -8.82
N ARG A 55 6.07 2.80 -10.06
CA ARG A 55 5.13 2.54 -11.18
C ARG A 55 5.35 1.21 -11.87
N THR A 56 6.40 0.47 -11.57
CA THR A 56 6.59 -0.89 -12.08
C THR A 56 5.53 -1.85 -11.50
N ASP A 57 5.33 -2.98 -12.12
CA ASP A 57 4.35 -3.98 -11.68
C ASP A 57 4.62 -4.49 -10.26
N SER A 58 5.89 -4.67 -9.90
CA SER A 58 6.33 -5.04 -8.55
C SER A 58 6.23 -3.86 -7.54
N GLY A 59 6.07 -2.64 -8.04
CA GLY A 59 5.81 -1.44 -7.23
C GLY A 59 6.81 -1.23 -6.10
N VAL A 60 6.30 -1.18 -4.86
CA VAL A 60 7.10 -0.99 -3.63
C VAL A 60 7.99 -2.17 -3.30
N ASN A 61 7.68 -3.36 -3.81
CA ASN A 61 8.42 -4.59 -3.55
C ASN A 61 9.63 -4.76 -4.50
N THR A 62 9.85 -3.79 -5.38
CA THR A 62 10.99 -3.80 -6.32
C THR A 62 12.29 -3.62 -5.58
N VAL A 63 13.22 -4.57 -5.77
CA VAL A 63 14.61 -4.45 -5.33
C VAL A 63 15.38 -3.61 -6.33
N PHE A 64 16.05 -2.57 -5.85
CA PHE A 64 16.88 -1.72 -6.68
C PHE A 64 18.21 -1.38 -6.00
N SER A 65 19.18 -0.96 -6.79
CA SER A 65 20.49 -0.54 -6.27
C SER A 65 20.51 0.96 -6.06
N LEU A 66 20.85 1.38 -4.85
CA LEU A 66 21.03 2.79 -4.50
C LEU A 66 22.52 3.10 -4.44
N ASP A 67 22.97 3.98 -5.32
CA ASP A 67 24.34 4.49 -5.35
C ASP A 67 24.41 5.75 -4.49
N ILE A 68 25.04 5.64 -3.32
CA ILE A 68 25.15 6.75 -2.38
C ILE A 68 26.57 7.31 -2.44
N GLU A 69 26.70 8.59 -2.66
CA GLU A 69 27.98 9.27 -2.68
C GLU A 69 28.73 9.06 -1.37
N GLY A 70 29.89 8.41 -1.45
CA GLY A 70 30.76 8.09 -0.32
C GLY A 70 30.49 6.76 0.38
N GLU A 71 29.42 6.02 0.08
CA GLU A 71 29.12 4.70 0.66
C GLU A 71 29.01 3.57 -0.38
N GLY A 72 28.98 3.93 -1.68
CA GLY A 72 28.89 2.97 -2.77
C GLY A 72 27.49 2.44 -3.03
N ILE A 73 27.39 1.36 -3.77
CA ILE A 73 26.15 0.75 -4.24
C ILE A 73 25.62 -0.22 -3.19
N ASN A 74 24.39 0.00 -2.76
CA ASN A 74 23.66 -0.85 -1.82
C ASN A 74 22.36 -1.32 -2.43
N ASP A 75 22.04 -2.60 -2.28
CA ASP A 75 20.72 -3.13 -2.66
C ASP A 75 19.71 -2.75 -1.56
N VAL A 76 18.61 -2.13 -1.98
CA VAL A 76 17.58 -1.61 -1.09
C VAL A 76 16.18 -1.92 -1.60
N ILE A 77 15.23 -1.86 -0.69
CA ILE A 77 13.81 -1.97 -0.97
C ILE A 77 13.06 -0.85 -0.25
N PHE A 78 11.88 -0.47 -0.76
CA PHE A 78 10.99 0.44 -0.05
C PHE A 78 10.41 -0.26 1.19
N GLN A 79 10.60 0.33 2.37
CA GLN A 79 9.96 -0.11 3.60
C GLN A 79 8.69 0.69 3.88
N ASP A 80 8.75 2.01 3.65
CA ASP A 80 7.61 2.90 3.76
C ASP A 80 7.71 4.04 2.76
N ARG A 81 6.56 4.61 2.42
CA ARG A 81 6.45 5.75 1.50
C ARG A 81 5.38 6.71 1.95
N GLN A 82 5.69 7.99 1.90
CA GLN A 82 4.73 9.05 2.13
C GLN A 82 4.39 9.71 0.80
N ILE A 83 3.12 9.68 0.44
CA ILE A 83 2.61 10.29 -0.80
C ILE A 83 1.70 11.45 -0.39
N ASP A 84 1.87 12.61 -1.03
CA ASP A 84 0.95 13.74 -0.90
C ASP A 84 -0.40 13.37 -1.52
N PRO A 85 -1.50 13.29 -0.75
CA PRO A 85 -2.79 12.84 -1.26
C PRO A 85 -3.41 13.80 -2.29
N VAL A 86 -3.03 15.08 -2.25
CA VAL A 86 -3.57 16.11 -3.16
C VAL A 86 -2.80 16.13 -4.49
N ARG A 87 -1.48 16.02 -4.44
CA ARG A 87 -0.61 16.14 -5.62
C ARG A 87 -0.17 14.81 -6.18
N GLY A 88 -0.39 13.69 -5.49
CA GLY A 88 0.06 12.35 -5.86
C GLY A 88 1.58 12.22 -5.96
N ARG A 89 2.36 13.07 -5.26
CA ARG A 89 3.82 13.08 -5.32
C ARG A 89 4.42 12.40 -4.10
N LEU A 90 5.49 11.66 -4.32
CA LEU A 90 6.28 11.10 -3.23
C LEU A 90 6.93 12.23 -2.41
N VAL A 91 6.69 12.23 -1.11
CA VAL A 91 7.15 13.23 -0.14
C VAL A 91 8.34 12.73 0.66
N HIS A 92 8.35 11.45 0.99
CA HIS A 92 9.40 10.77 1.74
C HIS A 92 9.43 9.30 1.37
N ALA A 93 10.59 8.67 1.44
CA ALA A 93 10.73 7.24 1.31
C ALA A 93 11.71 6.70 2.35
N ASP A 94 11.33 5.60 2.97
CA ASP A 94 12.15 4.81 3.86
C ASP A 94 12.66 3.59 3.08
N LEU A 95 13.97 3.47 3.01
CA LEU A 95 14.64 2.41 2.26
C LEU A 95 15.37 1.49 3.24
N ARG A 96 15.09 0.20 3.14
CA ARG A 96 15.77 -0.82 3.94
C ARG A 96 16.84 -1.51 3.11
N ARG A 97 18.08 -1.52 3.62
CA ARG A 97 19.17 -2.37 3.13
C ARG A 97 18.98 -3.77 3.65
N PHE A 98 19.36 -4.75 2.89
CA PHE A 98 19.31 -6.15 3.29
C PHE A 98 20.60 -6.88 2.84
N ALA A 99 20.96 -7.91 3.60
CA ALA A 99 22.02 -8.83 3.23
C ALA A 99 21.45 -9.94 2.31
N LYS A 100 22.29 -10.54 1.48
CA LYS A 100 21.88 -11.68 0.66
C LYS A 100 21.41 -12.84 1.55
N GLY A 101 20.19 -13.35 1.28
CA GLY A 101 19.57 -14.43 2.05
C GLY A 101 18.85 -13.97 3.33
N GLU A 102 18.73 -12.66 3.59
CA GLU A 102 17.93 -12.14 4.68
C GLU A 102 16.46 -12.19 4.29
N LYS A 103 15.62 -12.83 5.12
CA LYS A 103 14.17 -12.78 4.98
C LYS A 103 13.67 -11.46 5.52
N ILE A 104 12.83 -10.79 4.77
CA ILE A 104 12.25 -9.50 5.14
C ILE A 104 10.72 -9.60 5.13
N GLU A 105 10.08 -8.95 6.09
CA GLU A 105 8.64 -8.76 6.08
C GLU A 105 8.29 -7.71 5.02
N MET A 106 7.42 -8.11 4.10
CA MET A 106 6.98 -7.30 2.98
C MET A 106 5.47 -7.36 2.83
N THR A 107 4.89 -6.31 2.29
CA THR A 107 3.45 -6.23 2.04
C THR A 107 3.20 -6.51 0.56
N VAL A 108 2.43 -7.57 0.27
CA VAL A 108 2.12 -8.00 -1.10
C VAL A 108 0.64 -7.77 -1.38
N PRO A 109 0.27 -7.14 -2.50
CA PRO A 109 -1.13 -6.93 -2.86
C PRO A 109 -1.80 -8.26 -3.23
N ILE A 110 -3.06 -8.38 -2.85
CA ILE A 110 -3.93 -9.52 -3.16
C ILE A 110 -4.75 -9.18 -4.40
N ARG A 111 -4.71 -10.06 -5.41
CA ARG A 111 -5.58 -9.99 -6.59
C ARG A 111 -6.57 -11.15 -6.55
N LEU A 112 -7.84 -10.82 -6.58
CA LEU A 112 -8.91 -11.79 -6.71
C LEU A 112 -9.09 -12.12 -8.19
N ILE A 113 -9.02 -13.40 -8.55
CA ILE A 113 -9.20 -13.89 -9.92
C ILE A 113 -10.46 -14.75 -9.99
N GLY A 114 -11.18 -14.68 -11.11
CA GLY A 114 -12.41 -15.41 -11.32
C GLY A 114 -13.65 -14.64 -10.93
N GLN A 115 -14.81 -15.16 -11.33
CA GLN A 115 -16.12 -14.64 -10.95
C GLN A 115 -16.76 -15.64 -10.00
N PRO A 116 -17.03 -15.27 -8.74
CA PRO A 116 -17.59 -16.19 -7.78
C PRO A 116 -19.04 -16.57 -8.11
N ALA A 117 -19.37 -17.85 -7.99
CA ALA A 117 -20.71 -18.37 -8.23
C ALA A 117 -21.76 -17.69 -7.34
N GLY A 118 -21.38 -17.26 -6.14
CA GLY A 118 -22.28 -16.55 -5.22
C GLY A 118 -22.72 -15.17 -5.68
N LEU A 119 -22.09 -14.54 -6.70
CA LEU A 119 -22.54 -13.28 -7.28
C LEU A 119 -23.76 -13.41 -8.21
N ASP A 120 -24.08 -14.63 -8.65
CA ASP A 120 -25.28 -14.88 -9.46
C ASP A 120 -26.58 -14.79 -8.64
N GLU A 121 -26.48 -14.77 -7.29
CA GLU A 121 -27.60 -14.57 -6.40
C GLU A 121 -28.02 -13.09 -6.35
N PRO A 122 -29.35 -12.78 -6.38
CA PRO A 122 -29.82 -11.42 -6.34
C PRO A 122 -29.45 -10.74 -5.00
N GLY A 123 -28.82 -9.58 -5.09
CA GLY A 123 -28.37 -8.80 -3.92
C GLY A 123 -27.03 -9.25 -3.31
N ALA A 124 -26.30 -10.18 -3.97
CA ALA A 124 -24.97 -10.57 -3.54
C ALA A 124 -23.94 -9.49 -3.89
N VAL A 125 -23.08 -9.15 -2.93
CA VAL A 125 -22.00 -8.16 -3.08
C VAL A 125 -20.69 -8.78 -2.60
N LEU A 126 -19.66 -8.76 -3.45
CA LEU A 126 -18.31 -9.15 -3.09
C LEU A 126 -17.63 -7.97 -2.37
N THR A 127 -17.17 -8.22 -1.16
CA THR A 127 -16.40 -7.26 -0.39
C THR A 127 -15.00 -7.82 -0.13
N GLN A 128 -13.98 -7.12 -0.59
CA GLN A 128 -12.59 -7.44 -0.27
C GLN A 128 -12.19 -6.68 0.99
N ALA A 129 -12.05 -7.40 2.12
CA ALA A 129 -11.68 -6.84 3.42
C ALA A 129 -10.18 -6.54 3.49
N MET A 130 -9.34 -7.43 2.95
CA MET A 130 -7.90 -7.25 2.90
C MET A 130 -7.44 -7.14 1.45
N ARG A 131 -6.74 -6.04 1.14
CA ARG A 131 -6.16 -5.79 -0.19
C ARG A 131 -4.68 -6.13 -0.25
N GLU A 132 -4.04 -6.21 0.89
CA GLU A 132 -2.61 -6.43 1.04
C GLU A 132 -2.40 -7.40 2.19
N ILE A 133 -1.37 -8.23 2.12
CA ILE A 133 -1.00 -9.20 3.14
C ILE A 133 0.48 -9.09 3.44
N LYS A 134 0.84 -9.27 4.72
CA LYS A 134 2.24 -9.29 5.15
C LYS A 134 2.80 -10.69 4.96
N VAL A 135 3.92 -10.75 4.29
CA VAL A 135 4.65 -11.98 4.01
C VAL A 135 6.12 -11.86 4.40
N LEU A 136 6.70 -12.94 4.84
CA LEU A 136 8.12 -13.06 5.11
C LEU A 136 8.77 -13.82 3.95
N CYS A 137 9.58 -13.15 3.16
CA CYS A 137 10.26 -13.75 2.02
C CYS A 137 11.63 -13.13 1.77
N GLU A 138 12.42 -13.77 0.92
CA GLU A 138 13.63 -13.15 0.38
C GLU A 138 13.26 -12.10 -0.66
N PRO A 139 13.84 -10.89 -0.64
CA PRO A 139 13.53 -9.83 -1.59
C PRO A 139 13.70 -10.23 -3.07
N ALA A 140 14.59 -11.18 -3.34
CA ALA A 140 14.80 -11.70 -4.70
C ALA A 140 13.64 -12.59 -5.21
N ASN A 141 12.86 -13.17 -4.29
CA ASN A 141 11.79 -14.13 -4.58
C ASN A 141 10.41 -13.59 -4.20
N THR A 142 10.28 -12.27 -4.07
CA THR A 142 9.00 -11.65 -3.73
C THR A 142 8.06 -11.71 -4.93
N PRO A 143 6.83 -12.23 -4.77
CA PRO A 143 5.82 -12.17 -5.81
C PRO A 143 5.27 -10.75 -5.95
N ASP A 144 4.95 -10.34 -7.18
CA ASP A 144 4.36 -9.03 -7.47
C ASP A 144 2.94 -8.90 -6.92
N SER A 145 2.19 -10.01 -6.91
CA SER A 145 0.85 -10.12 -6.35
C SER A 145 0.59 -11.55 -5.86
N LEU A 146 -0.33 -11.69 -4.92
CA LEU A 146 -0.92 -12.95 -4.52
C LEU A 146 -2.25 -13.11 -5.26
N ASP A 147 -2.25 -14.00 -6.25
CA ASP A 147 -3.42 -14.28 -7.06
C ASP A 147 -4.27 -15.37 -6.38
N ILE A 148 -5.51 -15.01 -6.05
CA ILE A 148 -6.45 -15.87 -5.33
C ILE A 148 -7.65 -16.13 -6.22
N ASP A 149 -7.91 -17.39 -6.52
CA ASP A 149 -9.09 -17.81 -7.27
C ASP A 149 -10.30 -17.86 -6.32
N ILE A 150 -11.33 -17.08 -6.68
CA ILE A 150 -12.59 -16.99 -5.95
C ILE A 150 -13.77 -17.60 -6.69
N SER A 151 -13.53 -18.30 -7.80
CA SER A 151 -14.59 -18.85 -8.66
C SER A 151 -15.56 -19.78 -7.92
N ASP A 152 -15.05 -20.53 -6.94
CA ASP A 152 -15.82 -21.51 -6.16
C ASP A 152 -16.49 -20.90 -4.89
N MET A 153 -16.46 -19.57 -4.74
CA MET A 153 -17.08 -18.93 -3.56
C MET A 153 -18.59 -18.78 -3.73
N ASP A 154 -19.33 -19.32 -2.78
CA ASP A 154 -20.79 -19.17 -2.66
C ASP A 154 -21.18 -17.92 -1.88
N ALA A 155 -22.45 -17.51 -2.00
CA ALA A 155 -23.04 -16.43 -1.23
C ALA A 155 -23.03 -16.74 0.29
N GLY A 156 -22.66 -15.75 1.11
CA GLY A 156 -22.51 -15.91 2.57
C GLY A 156 -21.18 -16.53 3.01
N HIS A 157 -20.31 -16.94 2.09
CA HIS A 157 -19.00 -17.47 2.43
C HIS A 157 -17.94 -16.38 2.59
N SER A 158 -16.98 -16.63 3.49
CA SER A 158 -15.81 -15.78 3.73
C SER A 158 -14.54 -16.58 3.50
N LEU A 159 -13.61 -16.00 2.76
CA LEU A 159 -12.29 -16.54 2.51
C LEU A 159 -11.33 -15.98 3.57
N HIS A 160 -10.64 -16.87 4.28
CA HIS A 160 -9.68 -16.51 5.34
C HIS A 160 -8.24 -16.68 4.85
N VAL A 161 -7.30 -16.07 5.58
CA VAL A 161 -5.86 -16.19 5.29
C VAL A 161 -5.39 -17.65 5.32
N ARG A 162 -5.93 -18.50 6.19
CA ARG A 162 -5.62 -19.95 6.24
C ARG A 162 -5.97 -20.72 4.97
N ASP A 163 -6.92 -20.22 4.18
CA ASP A 163 -7.41 -20.89 2.96
C ASP A 163 -6.55 -20.53 1.75
N LEU A 164 -5.58 -19.62 1.94
CA LEU A 164 -4.67 -19.20 0.88
C LEU A 164 -3.65 -20.31 0.58
N LYS A 165 -3.44 -20.58 -0.70
CA LYS A 165 -2.42 -21.54 -1.13
C LYS A 165 -1.04 -20.95 -0.90
N PRO A 166 -0.14 -21.65 -0.19
CA PRO A 166 1.21 -21.16 0.04
C PRO A 166 1.97 -21.05 -1.29
N VAL A 167 2.55 -19.88 -1.53
CA VAL A 167 3.47 -19.67 -2.66
C VAL A 167 4.87 -20.11 -2.25
N ALA A 168 5.59 -20.79 -3.14
CA ALA A 168 6.93 -21.30 -2.84
C ALA A 168 7.88 -20.18 -2.42
N GLY A 169 8.49 -20.32 -1.23
CA GLY A 169 9.44 -19.33 -0.71
C GLY A 169 8.83 -18.15 0.04
N VAL A 170 7.51 -18.12 0.22
CA VAL A 170 6.77 -17.06 0.92
C VAL A 170 6.10 -17.63 2.16
N GLU A 171 6.39 -17.06 3.31
CA GLU A 171 5.73 -17.40 4.58
C GLU A 171 4.73 -16.27 4.91
N ILE A 172 3.46 -16.60 5.09
CA ILE A 172 2.44 -15.61 5.45
C ILE A 172 2.62 -15.25 6.92
N HIS A 173 2.79 -13.96 7.21
CA HIS A 173 2.98 -13.43 8.56
C HIS A 173 1.77 -12.59 8.99
N GLU A 174 0.58 -13.17 8.84
CA GLU A 174 -0.69 -12.55 9.19
C GLU A 174 -1.53 -13.55 9.99
N ASP A 175 -2.52 -13.06 10.72
CA ASP A 175 -3.42 -13.90 11.49
C ASP A 175 -4.24 -14.80 10.54
N PRO A 176 -4.21 -16.15 10.72
CA PRO A 176 -4.90 -17.10 9.86
C PRO A 176 -6.42 -16.93 9.84
N ASP A 177 -7.00 -16.35 10.88
CA ASP A 177 -8.45 -16.14 11.01
C ASP A 177 -8.94 -14.83 10.37
N ASN A 178 -8.02 -13.98 9.89
CA ASN A 178 -8.39 -12.76 9.17
C ASN A 178 -9.15 -13.08 7.87
N VAL A 179 -10.20 -12.30 7.61
CA VAL A 179 -11.00 -12.41 6.39
C VAL A 179 -10.35 -11.64 5.25
N VAL A 180 -10.12 -12.30 4.14
CA VAL A 180 -9.56 -11.71 2.91
C VAL A 180 -10.66 -11.14 2.03
N ALA A 181 -11.68 -11.94 1.76
CA ALA A 181 -12.84 -11.56 0.97
C ALA A 181 -14.10 -12.25 1.50
N THR A 182 -15.24 -11.60 1.35
CA THR A 182 -16.54 -12.16 1.73
C THR A 182 -17.61 -11.77 0.72
N ILE A 183 -18.57 -12.67 0.50
CA ILE A 183 -19.76 -12.39 -0.30
C ILE A 183 -20.93 -12.26 0.65
N ILE A 184 -21.51 -11.07 0.72
CA ILE A 184 -22.68 -10.77 1.54
C ILE A 184 -23.90 -10.60 0.63
N THR A 185 -25.02 -11.21 1.03
CA THR A 185 -26.32 -10.96 0.41
C THR A 185 -27.02 -9.83 1.15
N VAL A 186 -27.29 -8.73 0.48
CA VAL A 186 -28.06 -7.61 1.04
C VAL A 186 -29.54 -7.83 0.68
N SER A 187 -30.38 -8.09 1.68
CA SER A 187 -31.82 -8.19 1.46
C SER A 187 -32.40 -6.79 1.10
N GLU A 188 -33.37 -6.74 0.19
CA GLU A 188 -34.03 -5.51 -0.24
C GLU A 188 -34.57 -4.66 0.92
N SER A 189 -34.92 -5.29 2.03
CA SER A 189 -35.39 -4.59 3.23
C SER A 189 -34.36 -3.63 3.88
N VAL A 190 -33.05 -3.85 3.64
CA VAL A 190 -31.99 -2.96 4.17
C VAL A 190 -31.74 -1.79 3.22
N LEU A 191 -31.98 -1.96 1.93
CA LEU A 191 -31.90 -0.88 0.93
C LEU A 191 -33.03 0.13 1.10
N GLU A 192 -34.26 -0.32 1.40
CA GLU A 192 -35.40 0.55 1.67
C GLU A 192 -35.20 1.37 2.96
N ALA A 193 -34.65 0.77 4.02
CA ALA A 193 -34.40 1.48 5.27
C ALA A 193 -33.33 2.58 5.16
N GLN A 194 -32.39 2.46 4.22
CA GLN A 194 -31.38 3.50 3.99
C GLN A 194 -31.88 4.64 3.09
N THR A 195 -32.87 4.38 2.22
CA THR A 195 -33.48 5.40 1.40
C THR A 195 -34.48 6.25 2.21
N GLU A 196 -35.11 5.69 3.22
CA GLU A 196 -36.03 6.45 4.11
C GLU A 196 -35.29 7.30 5.16
N ALA A 197 -34.07 6.89 5.56
CA ALA A 197 -33.24 7.66 6.48
C ALA A 197 -32.54 8.88 5.84
N GLY A 198 -32.62 9.03 4.53
CA GLY A 198 -32.08 10.15 3.76
C GLY A 198 -33.03 11.33 3.53
N ALA A 199 -34.21 11.37 4.19
CA ALA A 199 -35.13 12.52 4.13
C ALA A 199 -34.56 13.67 4.97
N GLU A 200 -34.27 14.73 4.30
CA GLU A 200 -33.90 16.12 4.63
C GLU A 200 -33.90 16.52 6.11
N PRO A 201 -32.86 17.18 6.61
CA PRO A 201 -32.98 17.96 7.84
C PRO A 201 -33.86 19.20 7.54
N GLU A 202 -35.00 19.26 8.20
CA GLU A 202 -35.87 20.48 8.23
C GLU A 202 -35.00 21.69 8.60
N VAL A 203 -34.93 22.63 7.68
CA VAL A 203 -34.40 23.98 7.93
C VAL A 203 -35.37 24.67 8.88
N VAL A 204 -35.02 24.70 10.16
CA VAL A 204 -35.74 25.55 11.14
C VAL A 204 -35.47 27.00 10.74
N GLY A 205 -36.50 27.61 10.23
CA GLY A 205 -36.53 28.99 9.81
C GLY A 205 -36.20 29.94 10.97
N ASP A 206 -35.29 30.81 10.66
CA ASP A 206 -34.87 31.97 11.47
C ASP A 206 -36.07 32.92 11.59
N THR A 207 -36.55 33.12 12.80
CA THR A 207 -37.54 34.16 13.12
C THR A 207 -36.79 35.47 13.38
N PRO A 208 -37.05 36.55 12.65
CA PRO A 208 -36.48 37.86 12.97
C PRO A 208 -37.16 38.44 14.22
N THR A 209 -36.41 38.65 15.26
CA THR A 209 -36.86 39.46 16.40
C THR A 209 -36.67 40.93 16.07
N GLU A 210 -37.78 41.55 15.75
CA GLU A 210 -37.94 42.98 15.67
C GLU A 210 -38.01 43.56 17.09
N GLY A 211 -37.37 44.72 17.29
CA GLY A 211 -37.92 45.73 18.13
C GLY A 211 -37.20 46.13 19.38
N GLY A 212 -36.78 47.37 19.37
CA GLY A 212 -37.23 48.30 20.36
C GLY A 212 -36.23 48.86 21.38
N GLU A 213 -36.00 50.15 21.15
CA GLU A 213 -35.54 51.20 22.09
C GLU A 213 -34.07 51.22 22.47
#